data_8bbe28a24bdae2db14704667a8a6c2e2
#
_entry.id   8bbe28a24bdae2db14704667a8a6c2e2
#
_cell.length_a   1.000
_cell.length_b   1.000
_cell.length_c   1.000
_cell.angle_alpha   90.00
_cell.angle_beta   90.00
_cell.angle_gamma   90.00
#
_symmetry.space_group_name_H-M   'P 1'
#
loop_
_entity.id
_entity.type
_entity.pdbx_description
1 polymer ?
#
loop_
_entity_poly.entity_id
_entity_poly.type
_entity_poly.pdbx_seq_one_letter_code
_entity_poly.pdbx_strand_id
1 'polypeptide(L)'
;MGSGPQPGQVLDQALRMYAWHLRKVTKVRGAFRVQTEADTFALKPVRVKRQRLSFLQKVNTHLDDHNYTHVLPWLKAKNGERYYADETVAFYATPWFGAEWTPNASLSEKRIIQSLADLHRLTENAGFGTGGAEPQFKETVRRWNDQKEQVEHYAEKARKRTYPSPFDTAFLNHVDELVHAASFAL
;
A
#
# COMPACT_ATOMS: atom_id res chain seq x y z
N MET A 1 -30.32 20.50 1.04
CA MET A 1 -29.06 19.92 1.50
C MET A 1 -29.31 18.44 1.70
N GLY A 2 -28.95 17.60 0.72
CA GLY A 2 -29.10 16.13 0.82
C GLY A 2 -28.03 15.59 1.75
N SER A 3 -28.44 14.93 2.82
CA SER A 3 -27.52 14.16 3.66
C SER A 3 -26.90 13.06 2.80
N GLY A 4 -25.59 13.09 2.59
CA GLY A 4 -24.87 12.01 1.90
C GLY A 4 -25.12 10.66 2.57
N PRO A 5 -24.92 9.55 1.84
CA PRO A 5 -25.21 8.22 2.35
C PRO A 5 -24.42 7.95 3.64
N GLN A 6 -25.09 7.37 4.65
CA GLN A 6 -24.44 7.01 5.90
C GLN A 6 -23.38 5.91 5.66
N PRO A 7 -22.25 5.90 6.40
CA PRO A 7 -21.16 4.95 6.19
C PRO A 7 -21.60 3.47 6.15
N GLY A 8 -22.64 3.11 6.88
CA GLY A 8 -23.22 1.74 6.86
C GLY A 8 -23.88 1.40 5.53
N GLN A 9 -24.58 2.35 4.90
CA GLN A 9 -25.29 2.14 3.63
C GLN A 9 -24.29 1.91 2.48
N VAL A 10 -23.16 2.63 2.49
CA VAL A 10 -22.11 2.49 1.46
C VAL A 10 -21.43 1.12 1.56
N LEU A 11 -21.19 0.64 2.78
CA LEU A 11 -20.66 -0.70 3.01
C LEU A 11 -21.62 -1.78 2.49
N ASP A 12 -22.92 -1.66 2.78
CA ASP A 12 -23.94 -2.60 2.32
C ASP A 12 -24.03 -2.62 0.78
N GLN A 13 -23.94 -1.48 0.12
CA GLN A 13 -23.92 -1.38 -1.33
C GLN A 13 -22.67 -2.05 -1.91
N ALA A 14 -21.49 -1.83 -1.32
CA ALA A 14 -20.27 -2.48 -1.72
C ALA A 14 -20.34 -4.00 -1.57
N LEU A 15 -20.91 -4.51 -0.48
CA LEU A 15 -21.12 -5.96 -0.27
C LEU A 15 -22.07 -6.57 -1.30
N ARG A 16 -23.14 -5.84 -1.69
CA ARG A 16 -24.11 -6.33 -2.69
C ARG A 16 -23.55 -6.45 -4.11
N MET A 17 -22.45 -5.76 -4.41
CA MET A 17 -21.76 -5.93 -5.70
C MET A 17 -21.26 -7.35 -5.94
N TYR A 18 -20.86 -8.04 -4.86
CA TYR A 18 -20.34 -9.39 -4.93
C TYR A 18 -21.46 -10.42 -4.75
N ALA A 19 -21.35 -11.57 -5.39
CA ALA A 19 -22.34 -12.64 -5.28
C ALA A 19 -22.11 -13.50 -4.01
N TRP A 20 -21.89 -12.86 -2.86
CA TRP A 20 -21.55 -13.56 -1.64
C TRP A 20 -22.77 -13.90 -0.79
N HIS A 21 -22.84 -15.14 -0.35
CA HIS A 21 -23.74 -15.57 0.73
C HIS A 21 -23.06 -15.26 2.07
N LEU A 22 -23.38 -14.08 2.61
CA LEU A 22 -22.72 -13.53 3.80
C LEU A 22 -23.11 -14.32 5.05
N ARG A 23 -22.12 -14.77 5.83
CA ARG A 23 -22.30 -15.30 7.19
C ARG A 23 -21.99 -14.26 8.25
N LYS A 24 -20.86 -13.56 8.10
CA LYS A 24 -20.41 -12.58 9.09
C LYS A 24 -19.53 -11.52 8.46
N VAL A 25 -19.71 -10.28 8.90
CA VAL A 25 -18.82 -9.16 8.55
C VAL A 25 -18.25 -8.61 9.85
N THR A 26 -16.91 -8.51 9.95
CA THR A 26 -16.22 -8.04 11.14
C THR A 26 -15.18 -7.00 10.74
N LYS A 27 -15.15 -5.86 11.43
CA LYS A 27 -14.11 -4.84 11.21
C LYS A 27 -12.81 -5.33 11.83
N VAL A 28 -11.75 -5.38 11.02
CA VAL A 28 -10.40 -5.77 11.44
C VAL A 28 -9.43 -4.69 11.00
N ARG A 29 -8.95 -3.87 11.95
CA ARG A 29 -8.10 -2.70 11.67
C ARG A 29 -8.77 -1.77 10.64
N GLY A 30 -8.12 -1.53 9.48
CA GLY A 30 -8.61 -0.67 8.41
C GLY A 30 -9.45 -1.38 7.33
N ALA A 31 -9.86 -2.64 7.53
CA ALA A 31 -10.60 -3.44 6.57
C ALA A 31 -11.80 -4.15 7.21
N PHE A 32 -12.65 -4.78 6.39
CA PHE A 32 -13.73 -5.65 6.84
C PHE A 32 -13.40 -7.08 6.43
N ARG A 33 -13.36 -7.98 7.42
CA ARG A 33 -13.32 -9.42 7.18
C ARG A 33 -14.72 -9.90 6.85
N VAL A 34 -14.91 -10.42 5.66
CA VAL A 34 -16.18 -10.91 5.14
C VAL A 34 -16.12 -12.42 5.05
N GLN A 35 -16.84 -13.10 5.93
CA GLN A 35 -16.99 -14.56 5.94
C GLN A 35 -18.24 -14.93 5.15
N THR A 36 -18.09 -15.81 4.18
CA THR A 36 -19.16 -16.36 3.36
C THR A 36 -19.31 -17.86 3.63
N GLU A 37 -20.21 -18.51 2.92
CA GLU A 37 -20.33 -19.96 3.00
C GLU A 37 -19.14 -20.70 2.37
N ALA A 38 -18.56 -20.12 1.32
CA ALA A 38 -17.49 -20.75 0.56
C ALA A 38 -16.10 -20.34 1.06
N ASP A 39 -15.92 -19.05 1.44
CA ASP A 39 -14.59 -18.49 1.65
C ASP A 39 -14.60 -17.27 2.56
N THR A 40 -13.40 -16.73 2.83
CA THR A 40 -13.25 -15.48 3.59
C THR A 40 -12.53 -14.45 2.71
N PHE A 41 -13.05 -13.22 2.71
CA PHE A 41 -12.54 -12.09 1.92
C PHE A 41 -12.21 -10.90 2.80
N ALA A 42 -11.34 -10.03 2.30
CA ALA A 42 -11.09 -8.71 2.86
C ALA A 42 -11.76 -7.66 1.98
N LEU A 43 -12.70 -6.88 2.51
CA LEU A 43 -13.26 -5.72 1.86
C LEU A 43 -12.58 -4.47 2.43
N LYS A 44 -11.86 -3.74 1.58
CA LYS A 44 -10.98 -2.64 2.00
C LYS A 44 -11.54 -1.30 1.53
N PRO A 45 -11.83 -0.36 2.44
CA PRO A 45 -12.19 1.00 2.07
C PRO A 45 -10.93 1.76 1.61
N VAL A 46 -11.09 2.59 0.58
CA VAL A 46 -10.04 3.47 0.09
C VAL A 46 -10.61 4.85 -0.23
N ARG A 47 -9.89 5.89 0.17
CA ARG A 47 -10.25 7.29 -0.07
C ARG A 47 -9.26 7.91 -1.04
N VAL A 48 -9.51 7.70 -2.33
CA VAL A 48 -8.66 8.25 -3.39
C VAL A 48 -9.56 8.79 -4.51
N LYS A 49 -9.04 9.72 -5.30
CA LYS A 49 -9.74 10.24 -6.48
C LYS A 49 -10.04 9.09 -7.46
N ARG A 50 -11.18 9.15 -8.15
CA ARG A 50 -11.63 8.12 -9.11
C ARG A 50 -10.57 7.80 -10.18
N GLN A 51 -9.86 8.81 -10.67
CA GLN A 51 -8.75 8.62 -11.63
C GLN A 51 -7.65 7.72 -11.05
N ARG A 52 -7.28 7.93 -9.78
CA ARG A 52 -6.27 7.10 -9.09
C ARG A 52 -6.76 5.68 -8.90
N LEU A 53 -8.05 5.51 -8.59
CA LEU A 53 -8.66 4.20 -8.40
C LEU A 53 -8.65 3.39 -9.70
N SER A 54 -9.02 4.01 -10.84
CA SER A 54 -8.94 3.40 -12.16
C SER A 54 -7.51 2.99 -12.53
N PHE A 55 -6.53 3.84 -12.21
CA PHE A 55 -5.11 3.51 -12.39
C PHE A 55 -4.71 2.28 -11.55
N LEU A 56 -5.04 2.26 -10.25
CA LEU A 56 -4.73 1.13 -9.37
C LEU A 56 -5.40 -0.17 -9.83
N GLN A 57 -6.63 -0.10 -10.36
CA GLN A 57 -7.30 -1.26 -10.94
C GLN A 57 -6.52 -1.80 -12.15
N LYS A 58 -6.10 -0.93 -13.07
CA LYS A 58 -5.32 -1.34 -14.25
C LYS A 58 -4.01 -2.02 -13.85
N VAL A 59 -3.28 -1.43 -12.90
CA VAL A 59 -2.05 -2.01 -12.37
C VAL A 59 -2.32 -3.37 -11.73
N ASN A 60 -3.31 -3.47 -10.85
CA ASN A 60 -3.64 -4.74 -10.18
C ASN A 60 -4.07 -5.82 -11.19
N THR A 61 -4.88 -5.47 -12.20
CA THR A 61 -5.27 -6.40 -13.26
C THR A 61 -4.05 -6.89 -14.04
N HIS A 62 -3.16 -5.98 -14.43
CA HIS A 62 -1.94 -6.34 -15.15
C HIS A 62 -1.05 -7.30 -14.35
N LEU A 63 -0.87 -7.05 -13.05
CA LEU A 63 -0.10 -7.93 -12.17
C LEU A 63 -0.75 -9.31 -12.02
N ASP A 64 -2.08 -9.37 -11.91
CA ASP A 64 -2.87 -10.60 -11.85
C ASP A 64 -2.71 -11.42 -13.16
N ASP A 65 -2.82 -10.75 -14.32
CA ASP A 65 -2.66 -11.37 -15.64
C ASP A 65 -1.25 -11.93 -15.88
N HIS A 66 -0.23 -11.37 -15.19
CA HIS A 66 1.16 -11.85 -15.22
C HIS A 66 1.53 -12.77 -14.05
N ASN A 67 0.55 -13.26 -13.30
CA ASN A 67 0.72 -14.16 -12.16
C ASN A 67 1.69 -13.61 -11.09
N TYR A 68 1.68 -12.28 -10.85
CA TYR A 68 2.48 -11.67 -9.80
C TYR A 68 1.83 -11.89 -8.43
N THR A 69 2.33 -12.87 -7.68
CA THR A 69 1.72 -13.38 -6.44
C THR A 69 1.98 -12.55 -5.19
N HIS A 70 2.84 -11.51 -5.27
CA HIS A 70 3.17 -10.65 -4.12
C HIS A 70 2.16 -9.53 -3.88
N VAL A 71 1.16 -9.39 -4.76
CA VAL A 71 0.02 -8.49 -4.61
C VAL A 71 -1.26 -9.29 -4.69
N LEU A 72 -2.16 -9.08 -3.72
CA LEU A 72 -3.46 -9.75 -3.76
C LEU A 72 -4.32 -9.20 -4.89
N PRO A 73 -4.91 -10.05 -5.75
CA PRO A 73 -5.77 -9.62 -6.84
C PRO A 73 -7.04 -8.99 -6.30
N TRP A 74 -7.52 -7.96 -6.97
CA TRP A 74 -8.85 -7.42 -6.72
C TRP A 74 -9.90 -8.34 -7.33
N LEU A 75 -10.85 -8.77 -6.52
CA LEU A 75 -11.90 -9.68 -6.95
C LEU A 75 -12.89 -8.96 -7.87
N LYS A 76 -13.33 -9.66 -8.92
CA LYS A 76 -14.40 -9.18 -9.80
C LYS A 76 -15.75 -9.30 -9.10
N ALA A 77 -16.54 -8.24 -9.17
CA ALA A 77 -17.95 -8.24 -8.76
C ALA A 77 -18.85 -8.84 -9.85
N LYS A 78 -20.16 -8.99 -9.58
CA LYS A 78 -21.16 -9.52 -10.52
C LYS A 78 -21.22 -8.79 -11.87
N ASN A 79 -20.99 -7.48 -11.84
CA ASN A 79 -21.00 -6.60 -13.01
C ASN A 79 -19.65 -6.55 -13.75
N GLY A 80 -18.66 -7.34 -13.32
CA GLY A 80 -17.31 -7.37 -13.89
C GLY A 80 -16.36 -6.30 -13.35
N GLU A 81 -16.86 -5.33 -12.57
CA GLU A 81 -16.05 -4.30 -11.93
C GLU A 81 -15.23 -4.88 -10.78
N ARG A 82 -14.09 -4.29 -10.51
CA ARG A 82 -13.19 -4.75 -9.42
C ARG A 82 -13.28 -3.88 -8.16
N TYR A 83 -14.06 -2.81 -8.19
CA TYR A 83 -14.28 -1.94 -7.03
C TYR A 83 -15.68 -1.30 -7.09
N TYR A 84 -16.20 -0.96 -5.93
CA TYR A 84 -17.35 -0.07 -5.75
C TYR A 84 -16.83 1.32 -5.38
N ALA A 85 -17.41 2.37 -5.93
CA ALA A 85 -17.09 3.75 -5.56
C ALA A 85 -18.34 4.62 -5.51
N ASP A 86 -18.44 5.39 -4.44
CA ASP A 86 -19.35 6.53 -4.35
C ASP A 86 -18.55 7.85 -4.34
N GLU A 87 -19.18 8.96 -3.90
CA GLU A 87 -18.55 10.27 -3.85
C GLU A 87 -17.49 10.40 -2.75
N THR A 88 -17.54 9.56 -1.71
CA THR A 88 -16.77 9.72 -0.46
C THR A 88 -15.74 8.63 -0.22
N VAL A 89 -16.05 7.41 -0.64
CA VAL A 89 -15.21 6.23 -0.39
C VAL A 89 -15.39 5.21 -1.51
N ALA A 90 -14.32 4.48 -1.79
CA ALA A 90 -14.41 3.29 -2.63
C ALA A 90 -14.08 2.04 -1.82
N PHE A 91 -14.57 0.89 -2.29
CA PHE A 91 -14.28 -0.42 -1.71
C PHE A 91 -13.81 -1.37 -2.79
N TYR A 92 -12.75 -2.12 -2.50
CA TYR A 92 -12.33 -3.26 -3.30
C TYR A 92 -12.18 -4.48 -2.41
N ALA A 93 -12.35 -5.66 -2.99
CA ALA A 93 -12.21 -6.91 -2.26
C ALA A 93 -10.99 -7.68 -2.73
N THR A 94 -10.35 -8.38 -1.80
CA THR A 94 -9.26 -9.32 -2.05
C THR A 94 -9.56 -10.64 -1.31
N PRO A 95 -8.94 -11.76 -1.70
CA PRO A 95 -8.92 -12.92 -0.82
C PRO A 95 -8.41 -12.55 0.57
N TRP A 96 -8.94 -13.19 1.61
CA TRP A 96 -8.38 -13.06 2.95
C TRP A 96 -7.14 -13.95 3.03
N PHE A 97 -5.98 -13.36 3.18
CA PHE A 97 -4.72 -14.10 3.14
C PHE A 97 -4.00 -14.02 4.49
N GLY A 98 -3.53 -15.18 4.94
CA GLY A 98 -2.61 -15.29 6.07
C GLY A 98 -3.25 -15.30 7.45
N ALA A 99 -2.46 -15.76 8.40
CA ALA A 99 -2.66 -15.54 9.83
C ALA A 99 -2.28 -14.09 10.18
N GLU A 100 -2.59 -13.65 11.38
CA GLU A 100 -2.10 -12.36 11.86
C GLU A 100 -0.57 -12.30 11.75
N TRP A 101 -0.06 -11.17 11.24
CA TRP A 101 1.38 -10.96 11.15
C TRP A 101 1.99 -11.03 12.56
N THR A 102 2.96 -11.92 12.72
CA THR A 102 3.77 -12.00 13.93
C THR A 102 5.11 -11.29 13.68
N PRO A 103 5.58 -10.45 14.62
CA PRO A 103 6.83 -9.69 14.46
C PRO A 103 8.06 -10.55 14.17
N ASN A 104 8.00 -11.84 14.52
CA ASN A 104 9.11 -12.79 14.37
C ASN A 104 9.10 -13.57 13.03
N ALA A 105 8.15 -13.31 12.13
CA ALA A 105 8.22 -13.84 10.78
C ALA A 105 9.33 -13.09 10.04
N SER A 106 10.52 -13.67 9.98
CA SER A 106 11.66 -13.14 9.23
C SER A 106 11.34 -13.16 7.73
N LEU A 107 10.73 -12.10 7.26
CA LEU A 107 10.76 -11.82 5.83
C LEU A 107 12.21 -11.52 5.48
N SER A 108 12.82 -12.38 4.68
CA SER A 108 14.16 -12.13 4.17
C SER A 108 14.12 -10.82 3.37
N GLU A 109 14.92 -9.82 3.77
CA GLU A 109 15.06 -8.53 3.08
C GLU A 109 15.31 -8.72 1.59
N LYS A 110 16.08 -9.73 1.24
CA LYS A 110 16.35 -10.15 -0.13
C LYS A 110 15.05 -10.46 -0.89
N ARG A 111 14.07 -11.14 -0.28
CA ARG A 111 12.78 -11.46 -0.92
C ARG A 111 11.95 -10.20 -1.16
N ILE A 112 11.99 -9.24 -0.23
CA ILE A 112 11.30 -7.97 -0.40
C ILE A 112 11.90 -7.19 -1.58
N ILE A 113 13.22 -7.09 -1.64
CA ILE A 113 13.93 -6.39 -2.73
C ILE A 113 13.66 -7.09 -4.07
N GLN A 114 13.71 -8.42 -4.13
CA GLN A 114 13.39 -9.17 -5.34
C GLN A 114 11.95 -8.92 -5.80
N SER A 115 10.96 -8.96 -4.88
CA SER A 115 9.57 -8.72 -5.25
C SER A 115 9.36 -7.29 -5.76
N LEU A 116 10.02 -6.29 -5.20
CA LEU A 116 9.99 -4.91 -5.71
C LEU A 116 10.63 -4.80 -7.09
N ALA A 117 11.77 -5.44 -7.33
CA ALA A 117 12.42 -5.45 -8.64
C ALA A 117 11.53 -6.11 -9.70
N ASP A 118 10.86 -7.21 -9.37
CA ASP A 118 9.93 -7.87 -10.27
C ASP A 118 8.69 -7.01 -10.55
N LEU A 119 8.15 -6.31 -9.53
CA LEU A 119 7.08 -5.35 -9.69
C LEU A 119 7.48 -4.24 -10.68
N HIS A 120 8.66 -3.64 -10.50
CA HIS A 120 9.16 -2.59 -11.37
C HIS A 120 9.31 -3.09 -12.82
N ARG A 121 9.91 -4.27 -13.02
CA ARG A 121 10.09 -4.86 -14.35
C ARG A 121 8.76 -5.13 -15.05
N LEU A 122 7.78 -5.65 -14.35
CA LEU A 122 6.45 -5.92 -14.90
C LEU A 122 5.67 -4.64 -15.23
N THR A 123 5.94 -3.54 -14.53
CA THR A 123 5.17 -2.29 -14.71
C THR A 123 5.87 -1.24 -15.55
N GLU A 124 7.17 -1.37 -15.81
CA GLU A 124 8.01 -0.36 -16.48
C GLU A 124 7.46 0.09 -17.83
N ASN A 125 7.03 -0.85 -18.69
CA ASN A 125 6.54 -0.57 -20.03
C ASN A 125 5.04 -0.88 -20.22
N ALA A 126 4.28 -0.98 -19.14
CA ALA A 126 2.90 -1.42 -19.18
C ALA A 126 1.88 -0.37 -19.69
N GLY A 127 2.32 0.83 -20.03
CA GLY A 127 1.49 1.84 -20.67
C GLY A 127 0.31 2.37 -19.83
N PHE A 128 0.38 2.29 -18.50
CA PHE A 128 -0.72 2.74 -17.63
C PHE A 128 -0.99 4.24 -17.66
N GLY A 129 -0.08 5.04 -18.23
CA GLY A 129 -0.06 6.49 -18.11
C GLY A 129 0.37 6.90 -16.69
N THR A 130 0.46 8.21 -16.44
CA THR A 130 0.93 8.72 -15.14
C THR A 130 -0.10 8.53 -14.01
N GLY A 131 -1.36 8.27 -14.33
CA GLY A 131 -2.45 8.17 -13.34
C GLY A 131 -2.56 9.39 -12.42
N GLY A 132 -1.99 10.53 -12.83
CA GLY A 132 -1.82 11.71 -11.98
C GLY A 132 -0.65 11.60 -11.00
N ALA A 133 0.33 10.74 -11.27
CA ALA A 133 1.45 10.45 -10.37
C ALA A 133 2.61 11.47 -10.46
N GLU A 134 2.72 12.25 -11.54
CA GLU A 134 3.80 13.24 -11.67
C GLU A 134 3.98 14.19 -10.48
N PRO A 135 2.91 14.80 -9.95
CA PRO A 135 3.04 15.62 -8.75
C PRO A 135 3.51 14.81 -7.53
N GLN A 136 3.12 13.54 -7.44
CA GLN A 136 3.50 12.66 -6.34
C GLN A 136 4.97 12.25 -6.42
N PHE A 137 5.52 12.06 -7.63
CA PHE A 137 6.94 11.74 -7.79
C PHE A 137 7.81 12.89 -7.31
N LYS A 138 7.54 14.12 -7.78
CA LYS A 138 8.25 15.33 -7.32
C LYS A 138 8.19 15.51 -5.81
N GLU A 139 7.02 15.32 -5.23
CA GLU A 139 6.83 15.39 -3.77
C GLU A 139 7.58 14.27 -3.03
N THR A 140 7.66 13.08 -3.61
CA THR A 140 8.41 11.96 -3.04
C THR A 140 9.91 12.26 -3.05
N VAL A 141 10.46 12.75 -4.17
CA VAL A 141 11.88 13.14 -4.28
C VAL A 141 12.20 14.26 -3.28
N ARG A 142 11.33 15.29 -3.19
CA ARG A 142 11.51 16.36 -2.20
C ARG A 142 11.55 15.80 -0.78
N ARG A 143 10.60 14.95 -0.40
CA ARG A 143 10.55 14.33 0.92
C ARG A 143 11.79 13.47 1.22
N TRP A 144 12.33 12.77 0.23
CA TRP A 144 13.56 11.99 0.42
C TRP A 144 14.78 12.89 0.64
N ASN A 145 14.88 14.01 -0.09
CA ASN A 145 15.92 15.02 0.18
C ASN A 145 15.80 15.58 1.60
N ASP A 146 14.58 15.98 2.03
CA ASP A 146 14.34 16.47 3.40
C ASP A 146 14.74 15.43 4.46
N GLN A 147 14.46 14.15 4.21
CA GLN A 147 14.84 13.05 5.11
C GLN A 147 16.36 12.84 5.16
N LYS A 148 17.05 12.93 4.02
CA LYS A 148 18.51 12.86 3.97
C LYS A 148 19.14 13.99 4.78
N GLU A 149 18.70 15.24 4.58
CA GLU A 149 19.15 16.38 5.35
C GLU A 149 18.92 16.21 6.86
N GLN A 150 17.78 15.62 7.25
CA GLN A 150 17.52 15.30 8.66
C GLN A 150 18.52 14.28 9.22
N VAL A 151 18.86 13.24 8.47
CA VAL A 151 19.86 12.23 8.87
C VAL A 151 21.23 12.90 9.08
N GLU A 152 21.66 13.74 8.14
CA GLU A 152 22.92 14.50 8.24
C GLU A 152 22.93 15.44 9.46
N HIS A 153 21.82 16.13 9.71
CA HIS A 153 21.66 16.99 10.89
C HIS A 153 21.72 16.20 12.22
N TYR A 154 21.09 15.04 12.29
CA TYR A 154 21.19 14.15 13.44
C TYR A 154 22.62 13.65 13.65
N ALA A 155 23.35 13.34 12.58
CA ALA A 155 24.74 12.95 12.66
C ALA A 155 25.62 14.05 13.25
N GLU A 156 25.42 15.29 12.81
CA GLU A 156 26.14 16.44 13.40
C GLU A 156 25.83 16.62 14.89
N LYS A 157 24.55 16.48 15.28
CA LYS A 157 24.16 16.55 16.69
C LYS A 157 24.80 15.44 17.51
N ALA A 158 24.81 14.22 17.00
CA ALA A 158 25.42 13.07 17.66
C ALA A 158 26.94 13.26 17.84
N ARG A 159 27.65 13.76 16.82
CA ARG A 159 29.09 14.06 16.89
C ARG A 159 29.44 15.14 17.92
N LYS A 160 28.54 16.09 18.20
CA LYS A 160 28.74 17.18 19.17
C LYS A 160 28.39 16.81 20.60
N ARG A 161 27.85 15.63 20.88
CA ARG A 161 27.49 15.20 22.22
C ARG A 161 28.72 14.87 23.05
N THR A 162 28.82 15.47 24.24
CA THR A 162 29.91 15.20 25.19
C THR A 162 29.85 13.77 25.74
N TYR A 163 28.64 13.21 25.83
CA TYR A 163 28.41 11.84 26.29
C TYR A 163 27.50 11.12 25.24
N PRO A 164 28.08 10.51 24.20
CA PRO A 164 27.30 9.81 23.19
C PRO A 164 26.64 8.56 23.81
N SER A 165 25.40 8.31 23.43
CA SER A 165 24.69 7.09 23.79
C SER A 165 25.21 5.90 22.94
N PRO A 166 24.96 4.64 23.35
CA PRO A 166 25.25 3.47 22.49
C PRO A 166 24.59 3.57 21.12
N PHE A 167 23.39 4.15 21.04
CA PHE A 167 22.71 4.43 19.77
C PHE A 167 23.49 5.45 18.92
N ASP A 168 23.96 6.57 19.51
CA ASP A 168 24.74 7.57 18.77
C ASP A 168 25.99 6.93 18.14
N THR A 169 26.70 6.09 18.91
CA THR A 169 27.89 5.39 18.44
C THR A 169 27.57 4.44 17.28
N ALA A 170 26.53 3.61 17.42
CA ALA A 170 26.09 2.70 16.36
C ALA A 170 25.63 3.46 15.10
N PHE A 171 24.86 4.54 15.28
CA PHE A 171 24.39 5.37 14.19
C PHE A 171 25.54 6.04 13.43
N LEU A 172 26.50 6.64 14.12
CA LEU A 172 27.65 7.29 13.49
C LEU A 172 28.56 6.33 12.73
N ASN A 173 28.60 5.06 13.11
CA ASN A 173 29.36 4.04 12.38
C ASN A 173 28.76 3.70 10.99
N HIS A 174 27.49 4.00 10.77
CA HIS A 174 26.78 3.64 9.53
C HIS A 174 26.21 4.84 8.75
N VAL A 175 26.24 6.06 9.32
CA VAL A 175 25.58 7.22 8.74
C VAL A 175 26.13 7.62 7.38
N ASP A 176 27.44 7.51 7.19
CA ASP A 176 28.08 7.92 5.92
C ASP A 176 27.69 6.96 4.79
N GLU A 177 27.56 5.67 5.09
CA GLU A 177 27.04 4.66 4.15
C GLU A 177 25.57 4.93 3.80
N LEU A 178 24.74 5.24 4.79
CA LEU A 178 23.32 5.59 4.61
C LEU A 178 23.14 6.84 3.74
N VAL A 179 23.92 7.90 4.01
CA VAL A 179 23.88 9.15 3.24
C VAL A 179 24.37 8.92 1.80
N HIS A 180 25.40 8.11 1.60
CA HIS A 180 25.88 7.74 0.28
C HIS A 180 24.80 6.96 -0.51
N ALA A 181 24.20 5.94 0.09
CA ALA A 181 23.11 5.17 -0.52
C ALA A 181 21.91 6.05 -0.87
N ALA A 182 21.50 6.96 0.04
CA ALA A 182 20.42 7.90 -0.23
C ALA A 182 20.75 8.86 -1.38
N SER A 183 21.99 9.32 -1.49
CA SER A 183 22.44 10.20 -2.58
C SER A 183 22.48 9.50 -3.94
N PHE A 184 22.72 8.18 -3.95
CA PHE A 184 22.68 7.38 -5.18
C PHE A 184 21.24 7.13 -5.66
N ALA A 185 20.27 7.10 -4.75
CA ALA A 185 18.86 6.84 -5.06
C ALA A 185 18.09 8.12 -5.49
N LEU A 186 18.65 9.31 -5.28
CA LEU A 186 18.07 10.62 -5.63
C LEU A 186 18.54 11.11 -7.01
#